data_af108e985cdf5348047ca4c9f2a2c749
#
_entry.id   af108e985cdf5348047ca4c9f2a2c749
#
_cell.length_a   1.000
_cell.length_b   1.000
_cell.length_c   1.000
_cell.angle_alpha   90.00
_cell.angle_beta   90.00
_cell.angle_gamma   90.00
#
_symmetry.space_group_name_H-M   'P 1'
#
loop_
_entity.id
_entity.type
_entity.pdbx_description
1 polymer ?
#
loop_
_entity_poly.entity_id
_entity_poly.type
_entity_poly.pdbx_seq_one_letter_code
_entity_poly.pdbx_strand_id
1 'polypeptide(L)'
;MARPVSILLLTLLVTACGGRSEREVVRRDNDVFRSEPSRQCLSTLRAANVRFTPLPNQNYSSGCRTIDTVKLMSFSTEATNLGAMTCPLATNFTAWAKHAVEPAAKAYLGSEVVRIETMGTYNCRNINGGRSGRLSEHAFGNAVDVSAFILKNGRRVSVLSGWNGKADERAFLRRLHQSACKRFGTVLGPDY
;
A
#
# COMPACT_ATOMS: atom_id res chain seq x y z
N MET A 1 -71.00 21.96 -59.52
CA MET A 1 -69.69 22.61 -59.55
C MET A 1 -69.20 22.74 -58.10
N ALA A 2 -68.48 21.77 -57.65
CA ALA A 2 -67.95 21.74 -56.26
C ALA A 2 -66.45 22.04 -56.30
N ARG A 3 -66.01 23.06 -55.58
CA ARG A 3 -64.59 23.43 -55.43
C ARG A 3 -63.96 22.63 -54.27
N PRO A 4 -62.80 22.04 -54.45
CA PRO A 4 -62.11 21.41 -53.33
C PRO A 4 -61.41 22.45 -52.43
N VAL A 5 -61.64 22.36 -51.15
CA VAL A 5 -60.94 23.11 -50.11
C VAL A 5 -59.63 22.38 -49.81
N SER A 6 -58.50 22.98 -50.15
CA SER A 6 -57.15 22.49 -49.77
C SER A 6 -56.87 22.85 -48.31
N ILE A 7 -56.82 21.85 -47.49
CA ILE A 7 -56.35 21.98 -46.08
C ILE A 7 -54.84 21.92 -46.10
N LEU A 8 -54.20 23.05 -45.79
CA LEU A 8 -52.79 23.19 -45.66
C LEU A 8 -52.42 22.70 -44.25
N LEU A 9 -51.83 21.51 -44.17
CA LEU A 9 -51.34 20.95 -42.91
C LEU A 9 -49.99 21.61 -42.53
N LEU A 10 -50.04 22.50 -41.57
CA LEU A 10 -48.89 23.20 -41.06
C LEU A 10 -48.19 22.26 -40.04
N THR A 11 -47.14 21.56 -40.45
CA THR A 11 -46.31 20.74 -39.57
C THR A 11 -45.40 21.66 -38.74
N LEU A 12 -45.75 21.84 -37.47
CA LEU A 12 -44.84 22.46 -36.50
C LEU A 12 -43.63 21.52 -36.25
N LEU A 13 -42.49 21.89 -36.78
CA LEU A 13 -41.21 21.31 -36.39
C LEU A 13 -40.84 21.84 -35.00
N VAL A 14 -41.11 21.05 -33.97
CA VAL A 14 -40.61 21.31 -32.64
C VAL A 14 -39.12 20.93 -32.63
N THR A 15 -38.25 21.91 -32.85
CA THR A 15 -36.80 21.76 -32.55
C THR A 15 -36.63 21.70 -31.06
N ALA A 16 -36.61 20.48 -30.52
CA ALA A 16 -36.16 20.24 -29.17
C ALA A 16 -34.64 20.54 -29.12
N CYS A 17 -34.29 21.74 -28.67
CA CYS A 17 -32.94 22.03 -28.16
C CYS A 17 -32.69 21.13 -26.92
N GLY A 18 -32.26 19.91 -27.18
CA GLY A 18 -31.67 19.06 -26.17
C GLY A 18 -30.37 19.71 -25.73
N GLY A 19 -30.41 20.63 -24.78
CA GLY A 19 -29.28 21.05 -24.00
C GLY A 19 -28.73 19.78 -23.36
N ARG A 20 -27.68 19.23 -23.98
CA ARG A 20 -26.83 18.22 -23.34
C ARG A 20 -26.17 18.94 -22.21
N SER A 21 -26.78 18.87 -21.01
CA SER A 21 -26.12 19.18 -19.77
C SER A 21 -24.87 18.29 -19.76
N GLU A 22 -23.76 18.85 -20.17
CA GLU A 22 -22.47 18.34 -19.74
C GLU A 22 -22.50 18.44 -18.21
N ARG A 23 -23.06 17.41 -17.58
CA ARG A 23 -22.63 17.09 -16.24
C ARG A 23 -21.14 16.81 -16.41
N GLU A 24 -20.37 17.85 -16.21
CA GLU A 24 -18.98 17.73 -15.84
C GLU A 24 -18.97 16.78 -14.66
N VAL A 25 -18.81 15.51 -14.98
CA VAL A 25 -18.52 14.49 -13.98
C VAL A 25 -17.19 14.98 -13.44
N VAL A 26 -17.27 15.76 -12.37
CA VAL A 26 -16.15 15.92 -11.46
C VAL A 26 -15.78 14.49 -11.13
N ARG A 27 -14.87 13.94 -11.92
CA ARG A 27 -14.19 12.70 -11.60
C ARG A 27 -13.52 12.97 -10.26
N ARG A 28 -14.25 12.63 -9.21
CA ARG A 28 -13.64 12.55 -7.90
C ARG A 28 -12.49 11.58 -8.12
N ASP A 29 -11.28 12.02 -7.79
CA ASP A 29 -10.06 11.20 -7.80
C ASP A 29 -10.15 9.97 -6.86
N ASN A 30 -11.35 9.50 -6.59
CA ASN A 30 -11.70 8.31 -5.81
C ASN A 30 -11.66 7.02 -6.64
N ASP A 31 -11.20 7.07 -7.87
CA ASP A 31 -11.01 5.89 -8.73
C ASP A 31 -9.68 5.16 -8.47
N VAL A 32 -9.19 5.32 -7.28
CA VAL A 32 -8.14 4.51 -6.68
C VAL A 32 -8.62 3.06 -6.71
N PHE A 33 -7.84 2.16 -7.32
CA PHE A 33 -8.16 0.71 -7.36
C PHE A 33 -9.25 0.26 -8.37
N ARG A 34 -9.34 0.89 -9.54
CA ARG A 34 -10.21 0.39 -10.63
C ARG A 34 -9.65 -0.82 -11.36
N SER A 35 -8.34 -1.00 -11.37
CA SER A 35 -7.74 -2.15 -12.03
C SER A 35 -8.10 -3.46 -11.32
N GLU A 36 -8.22 -4.55 -12.06
CA GLU A 36 -8.50 -5.88 -11.46
C GLU A 36 -7.43 -6.31 -10.44
N PRO A 37 -6.12 -6.13 -10.70
CA PRO A 37 -5.09 -6.42 -9.70
C PRO A 37 -5.25 -5.64 -8.40
N SER A 38 -5.65 -4.35 -8.48
CA SER A 38 -5.86 -3.52 -7.30
C SER A 38 -7.07 -3.99 -6.49
N ARG A 39 -8.20 -4.32 -7.13
CA ARG A 39 -9.38 -4.88 -6.46
C ARG A 39 -9.07 -6.21 -5.78
N GLN A 40 -8.36 -7.10 -6.46
CA GLN A 40 -7.93 -8.38 -5.93
C GLN A 40 -7.05 -8.19 -4.69
N CYS A 41 -6.13 -7.23 -4.70
CA CYS A 41 -5.28 -6.92 -3.56
C CYS A 41 -6.10 -6.46 -2.35
N LEU A 42 -7.04 -5.54 -2.53
CA LEU A 42 -7.92 -5.10 -1.45
C LEU A 42 -8.77 -6.23 -0.87
N SER A 43 -9.27 -7.14 -1.72
CA SER A 43 -10.02 -8.32 -1.26
C SER A 43 -9.15 -9.26 -0.44
N THR A 44 -7.89 -9.45 -0.82
CA THR A 44 -6.90 -10.26 -0.08
C THR A 44 -6.63 -9.69 1.31
N LEU A 45 -6.42 -8.37 1.42
CA LEU A 45 -6.25 -7.72 2.73
C LEU A 45 -7.46 -7.89 3.62
N ARG A 46 -8.69 -7.71 3.08
CA ARG A 46 -9.93 -7.93 3.83
C ARG A 46 -10.07 -9.39 4.31
N ALA A 47 -9.82 -10.35 3.42
CA ALA A 47 -9.88 -11.78 3.76
C ALA A 47 -8.85 -12.17 4.85
N ALA A 48 -7.73 -11.45 4.94
CA ALA A 48 -6.73 -11.61 5.98
C ALA A 48 -7.08 -10.88 7.30
N ASN A 49 -8.28 -10.28 7.43
CA ASN A 49 -8.70 -9.45 8.55
C ASN A 49 -7.78 -8.25 8.81
N VAL A 50 -7.20 -7.68 7.78
CA VAL A 50 -6.41 -6.45 7.84
C VAL A 50 -7.34 -5.25 7.70
N ARG A 51 -7.26 -4.31 8.63
CA ARG A 51 -7.94 -3.01 8.50
C ARG A 51 -6.99 -2.02 7.83
N PHE A 52 -7.48 -1.37 6.80
CA PHE A 52 -6.72 -0.40 6.00
C PHE A 52 -7.63 0.68 5.42
N THR A 53 -7.04 1.79 5.04
CA THR A 53 -7.69 2.86 4.28
C THR A 53 -7.02 2.97 2.92
N PRO A 54 -7.75 2.83 1.80
CA PRO A 54 -7.24 3.18 0.48
C PRO A 54 -6.90 4.68 0.43
N LEU A 55 -5.77 5.01 -0.17
CA LEU A 55 -5.31 6.38 -0.31
C LEU A 55 -5.52 6.87 -1.74
N PRO A 56 -5.78 8.18 -1.95
CA PRO A 56 -5.87 8.74 -3.28
C PRO A 56 -4.53 8.63 -4.01
N ASN A 57 -4.58 8.43 -5.33
CA ASN A 57 -3.40 8.47 -6.17
C ASN A 57 -2.81 9.88 -6.17
N GLN A 58 -1.51 9.98 -5.94
CA GLN A 58 -0.80 11.26 -5.90
C GLN A 58 0.47 11.21 -6.74
N ASN A 59 0.71 12.29 -7.48
CA ASN A 59 1.96 12.55 -8.17
C ASN A 59 2.62 13.76 -7.51
N TYR A 60 3.88 13.62 -7.16
CA TYR A 60 4.67 14.67 -6.52
C TYR A 60 5.69 15.24 -7.49
N SER A 61 6.29 16.36 -7.16
CA SER A 61 7.45 16.88 -7.88
C SER A 61 8.57 15.84 -7.89
N SER A 62 9.51 15.96 -8.81
CA SER A 62 10.68 15.08 -8.91
C SER A 62 10.39 13.62 -9.26
N GLY A 63 9.18 13.31 -9.78
CA GLY A 63 8.83 11.98 -10.26
C GLY A 63 8.39 10.99 -9.18
N CYS A 64 8.34 11.40 -7.91
CA CYS A 64 7.77 10.58 -6.83
C CYS A 64 6.25 10.45 -7.00
N ARG A 65 5.68 9.32 -6.61
CA ARG A 65 4.23 9.09 -6.72
C ARG A 65 3.78 7.99 -5.78
N THR A 66 2.52 8.06 -5.35
CA THR A 66 1.84 6.99 -4.62
C THR A 66 0.60 6.60 -5.39
N ILE A 67 0.64 5.45 -6.05
CA ILE A 67 -0.43 4.91 -6.89
C ILE A 67 -0.88 3.58 -6.29
N ASP A 68 -2.20 3.38 -6.21
CA ASP A 68 -2.82 2.17 -5.63
C ASP A 68 -2.23 1.82 -4.25
N THR A 69 -2.11 2.85 -3.40
CA THR A 69 -1.56 2.73 -2.06
C THR A 69 -2.64 2.65 -1.01
N VAL A 70 -2.33 1.98 0.09
CA VAL A 70 -3.16 1.88 1.28
C VAL A 70 -2.38 2.35 2.51
N LYS A 71 -3.10 2.81 3.52
CA LYS A 71 -2.57 2.97 4.88
C LYS A 71 -3.09 1.81 5.73
N LEU A 72 -2.19 1.02 6.29
CA LEU A 72 -2.54 -0.02 7.23
C LEU A 72 -2.96 0.60 8.57
N MET A 73 -4.07 0.16 9.11
CA MET A 73 -4.64 0.64 10.37
C MET A 73 -4.47 -0.37 11.49
N SER A 74 -4.74 -1.65 11.22
CA SER A 74 -4.47 -2.76 12.14
C SER A 74 -4.43 -4.10 11.43
N PHE A 75 -3.61 -5.00 11.94
CA PHE A 75 -3.49 -6.40 11.55
C PHE A 75 -3.04 -7.21 12.78
N SER A 76 -2.57 -8.45 12.61
CA SER A 76 -2.24 -9.35 13.74
C SER A 76 -1.24 -8.77 14.74
N THR A 77 -0.35 -7.91 14.31
CA THR A 77 0.71 -7.29 15.12
C THR A 77 0.67 -5.78 14.96
N GLU A 78 0.83 -5.00 16.02
CA GLU A 78 0.96 -3.55 15.91
C GLU A 78 2.21 -3.19 15.10
N ALA A 79 2.12 -2.14 14.26
CA ALA A 79 3.28 -1.58 13.58
C ALA A 79 3.24 -0.05 13.61
N THR A 80 4.40 0.56 13.87
CA THR A 80 4.54 2.03 13.98
C THR A 80 5.06 2.64 12.69
N ASN A 81 4.81 3.94 12.48
CA ASN A 81 5.31 4.76 11.37
C ASN A 81 4.96 4.25 9.96
N LEU A 82 3.89 3.48 9.81
CA LEU A 82 3.41 3.07 8.49
C LEU A 82 2.65 4.22 7.83
N GLY A 83 3.16 4.71 6.71
CA GLY A 83 2.53 5.66 5.80
C GLY A 83 1.84 4.97 4.63
N ALA A 84 1.90 5.62 3.45
CA ALA A 84 1.43 5.03 2.21
C ALA A 84 2.27 3.80 1.83
N MET A 85 1.60 2.71 1.50
CA MET A 85 2.20 1.46 1.00
C MET A 85 1.46 1.03 -0.25
N THR A 86 2.19 0.59 -1.28
CA THR A 86 1.52 -0.10 -2.38
C THR A 86 0.74 -1.30 -1.85
N CYS A 87 -0.39 -1.61 -2.45
CA CYS A 87 -1.22 -2.70 -1.95
C CYS A 87 -0.51 -4.06 -1.96
N PRO A 88 0.32 -4.43 -2.96
CA PRO A 88 1.15 -5.64 -2.89
C PRO A 88 2.14 -5.65 -1.72
N LEU A 89 2.81 -4.52 -1.43
CA LEU A 89 3.70 -4.42 -0.28
C LEU A 89 2.94 -4.63 1.03
N ALA A 90 1.78 -3.99 1.20
CA ALA A 90 0.94 -4.12 2.39
C ALA A 90 0.50 -5.58 2.63
N THR A 91 0.09 -6.27 1.55
CA THR A 91 -0.29 -7.69 1.61
C THR A 91 0.88 -8.58 2.02
N ASN A 92 2.05 -8.39 1.39
CA ASN A 92 3.24 -9.16 1.73
C ASN A 92 3.75 -8.87 3.14
N PHE A 93 3.71 -7.60 3.58
CA PHE A 93 4.15 -7.20 4.92
C PHE A 93 3.27 -7.81 6.01
N THR A 94 1.95 -7.74 5.88
CA THR A 94 1.02 -8.32 6.86
C THR A 94 1.09 -9.85 6.89
N ALA A 95 1.23 -10.49 5.73
CA ALA A 95 1.45 -11.94 5.64
C ALA A 95 2.80 -12.35 6.24
N TRP A 96 3.86 -11.57 6.04
CA TRP A 96 5.18 -11.82 6.65
C TRP A 96 5.12 -11.67 8.16
N ALA A 97 4.47 -10.63 8.69
CA ALA A 97 4.27 -10.46 10.12
C ALA A 97 3.60 -11.69 10.75
N LYS A 98 2.48 -12.12 10.17
CA LYS A 98 1.69 -13.24 10.69
C LYS A 98 2.37 -14.61 10.53
N HIS A 99 2.96 -14.88 9.36
CA HIS A 99 3.43 -16.23 9.02
C HIS A 99 4.94 -16.44 9.15
N ALA A 100 5.69 -15.39 9.44
CA ALA A 100 7.13 -15.48 9.67
C ALA A 100 7.55 -14.87 11.01
N VAL A 101 7.16 -13.60 11.29
CA VAL A 101 7.60 -12.91 12.52
C VAL A 101 7.05 -13.60 13.76
N GLU A 102 5.72 -13.79 13.83
CA GLU A 102 5.07 -14.41 14.99
C GLU A 102 5.62 -15.81 15.33
N PRO A 103 5.68 -16.77 14.39
CA PRO A 103 6.22 -18.09 14.71
C PRO A 103 7.71 -18.10 15.00
N ALA A 104 8.50 -17.25 14.32
CA ALA A 104 9.94 -17.15 14.61
C ALA A 104 10.21 -16.57 16.01
N ALA A 105 9.44 -15.58 16.44
CA ALA A 105 9.60 -15.02 17.79
C ALA A 105 9.32 -16.05 18.87
N LYS A 106 8.28 -16.85 18.73
CA LYS A 106 7.98 -17.96 19.64
C LYS A 106 9.13 -19.00 19.66
N ALA A 107 9.62 -19.38 18.49
CA ALA A 107 10.62 -20.41 18.34
C ALA A 107 12.01 -20.00 18.85
N TYR A 108 12.47 -18.79 18.58
CA TYR A 108 13.83 -18.34 18.88
C TYR A 108 13.93 -17.47 20.16
N LEU A 109 12.86 -16.73 20.48
CA LEU A 109 12.87 -15.76 21.57
C LEU A 109 11.96 -16.17 22.75
N GLY A 110 11.18 -17.24 22.61
CA GLY A 110 10.24 -17.73 23.64
C GLY A 110 9.13 -16.75 24.00
N SER A 111 8.87 -15.75 23.15
CA SER A 111 7.86 -14.71 23.40
C SER A 111 7.19 -14.26 22.11
N GLU A 112 6.01 -13.65 22.24
CA GLU A 112 5.28 -13.08 21.11
C GLU A 112 5.80 -11.68 20.77
N VAL A 113 5.84 -11.33 19.47
CA VAL A 113 6.02 -9.94 19.02
C VAL A 113 4.67 -9.23 19.14
N VAL A 114 4.63 -8.15 19.91
CA VAL A 114 3.43 -7.30 20.06
C VAL A 114 3.50 -6.07 19.19
N ARG A 115 4.72 -5.62 18.79
CA ARG A 115 4.89 -4.46 17.93
C ARG A 115 6.11 -4.61 17.02
N ILE A 116 5.95 -4.18 15.76
CA ILE A 116 7.02 -4.00 14.79
C ILE A 116 7.31 -2.48 14.69
N GLU A 117 8.50 -2.06 15.03
CA GLU A 117 8.93 -0.67 14.84
C GLU A 117 9.49 -0.49 13.44
N THR A 118 8.96 0.48 12.71
CA THR A 118 9.43 0.83 11.36
C THR A 118 9.96 2.28 11.31
N MET A 119 10.82 2.56 10.35
CA MET A 119 11.32 3.91 10.04
C MET A 119 10.55 4.57 8.91
N GLY A 120 9.48 3.94 8.43
CA GLY A 120 8.58 4.48 7.42
C GLY A 120 8.49 3.65 6.14
N THR A 121 7.59 4.09 5.27
CA THR A 121 7.26 3.42 4.00
C THR A 121 7.38 4.34 2.80
N TYR A 122 7.05 5.62 2.95
CA TYR A 122 7.15 6.60 1.87
C TYR A 122 8.16 7.70 2.21
N ASN A 123 9.05 7.94 1.27
CA ASN A 123 9.99 9.06 1.32
C ASN A 123 10.46 9.39 -0.11
N CYS A 124 10.17 10.62 -0.56
CA CYS A 124 10.58 11.08 -1.90
C CYS A 124 12.09 11.39 -1.91
N ARG A 125 12.90 10.40 -2.24
CA ARG A 125 14.36 10.50 -2.30
C ARG A 125 14.94 9.54 -3.33
N ASN A 126 16.15 9.82 -3.76
CA ASN A 126 16.96 8.88 -4.54
C ASN A 126 17.49 7.73 -3.67
N ILE A 127 17.96 6.66 -4.30
CA ILE A 127 18.63 5.55 -3.63
C ILE A 127 19.80 6.10 -2.81
N ASN A 128 19.96 5.60 -1.58
CA ASN A 128 21.00 6.00 -0.61
C ASN A 128 21.02 7.50 -0.29
N GLY A 129 19.91 8.23 -0.48
CA GLY A 129 19.84 9.66 -0.21
C GLY A 129 20.66 10.54 -1.17
N GLY A 130 21.07 10.00 -2.32
CA GLY A 130 21.84 10.71 -3.33
C GLY A 130 21.11 11.96 -3.85
N ARG A 131 21.87 13.01 -4.22
CA ARG A 131 21.31 14.25 -4.81
C ARG A 131 20.77 14.04 -6.23
N SER A 132 21.23 13.02 -6.92
CA SER A 132 20.83 12.63 -8.27
C SER A 132 20.84 11.11 -8.41
N GLY A 133 20.24 10.59 -9.49
CA GLY A 133 20.18 9.17 -9.78
C GLY A 133 18.77 8.61 -9.71
N ARG A 134 18.65 7.29 -9.55
CA ARG A 134 17.39 6.57 -9.53
C ARG A 134 16.63 6.82 -8.24
N LEU A 135 15.30 7.01 -8.35
CA LEU A 135 14.42 7.10 -7.19
C LEU A 135 14.41 5.78 -6.40
N SER A 136 14.35 5.90 -5.09
CA SER A 136 14.18 4.78 -4.18
C SER A 136 12.77 4.19 -4.30
N GLU A 137 12.58 2.93 -3.98
CA GLU A 137 11.26 2.30 -3.86
C GLU A 137 10.37 3.00 -2.80
N HIS A 138 10.96 3.66 -1.82
CA HIS A 138 10.25 4.53 -0.88
C HIS A 138 9.54 5.70 -1.58
N ALA A 139 10.07 6.19 -2.69
CA ALA A 139 9.45 7.27 -3.46
C ALA A 139 8.12 6.85 -4.13
N PHE A 140 7.85 5.57 -4.15
CA PHE A 140 6.63 4.95 -4.69
C PHE A 140 5.75 4.30 -3.60
N GLY A 141 6.12 4.42 -2.33
CA GLY A 141 5.48 3.68 -1.24
C GLY A 141 5.67 2.16 -1.36
N ASN A 142 6.72 1.71 -2.04
CA ASN A 142 6.96 0.29 -2.33
C ASN A 142 8.13 -0.29 -1.51
N ALA A 143 8.43 0.30 -0.38
CA ALA A 143 9.42 -0.19 0.58
C ALA A 143 8.98 0.05 2.02
N VAL A 144 9.53 -0.72 2.95
CA VAL A 144 9.36 -0.55 4.39
C VAL A 144 10.68 -0.84 5.10
N ASP A 145 11.09 0.06 5.98
CA ASP A 145 12.29 -0.10 6.80
C ASP A 145 11.89 -0.54 8.20
N VAL A 146 12.27 -1.76 8.61
CA VAL A 146 12.02 -2.31 9.94
C VAL A 146 13.22 -2.06 10.82
N SER A 147 13.02 -1.43 11.99
CA SER A 147 14.10 -1.09 12.93
C SER A 147 14.17 -2.02 14.14
N ALA A 148 13.04 -2.51 14.65
CA ALA A 148 13.02 -3.39 15.81
C ALA A 148 11.71 -4.16 15.96
N PHE A 149 11.72 -5.13 16.87
CA PHE A 149 10.59 -5.92 17.31
C PHE A 149 10.43 -5.80 18.83
N ILE A 150 9.25 -5.47 19.30
CA ILE A 150 8.92 -5.42 20.73
C ILE A 150 8.19 -6.69 21.11
N LEU A 151 8.73 -7.39 22.10
CA LEU A 151 8.16 -8.62 22.60
C LEU A 151 7.17 -8.35 23.74
N LYS A 152 6.25 -9.26 23.93
CA LYS A 152 5.25 -9.22 25.02
C LYS A 152 5.87 -9.14 26.42
N ASN A 153 7.08 -9.66 26.60
CA ASN A 153 7.83 -9.58 27.85
C ASN A 153 8.59 -8.24 28.01
N GLY A 154 8.37 -7.25 27.14
CA GLY A 154 9.01 -5.93 27.17
C GLY A 154 10.38 -5.87 26.48
N ARG A 155 10.98 -6.99 26.08
CA ARG A 155 12.27 -7.00 25.38
C ARG A 155 12.14 -6.35 24.01
N ARG A 156 13.09 -5.48 23.67
CA ARG A 156 13.22 -4.87 22.33
C ARG A 156 14.38 -5.53 21.58
N VAL A 157 14.10 -6.15 20.44
CA VAL A 157 15.08 -6.74 19.53
C VAL A 157 15.32 -5.79 18.36
N SER A 158 16.43 -5.08 18.39
CA SER A 158 16.83 -4.15 17.33
C SER A 158 17.40 -4.90 16.13
N VAL A 159 17.02 -4.53 14.92
CA VAL A 159 17.57 -5.14 13.70
C VAL A 159 19.07 -4.85 13.62
N LEU A 160 19.50 -3.60 13.87
CA LEU A 160 20.89 -3.21 13.75
C LEU A 160 21.79 -3.88 14.82
N SER A 161 21.48 -3.72 16.09
CA SER A 161 22.33 -4.25 17.16
C SER A 161 22.16 -5.75 17.40
N GLY A 162 20.96 -6.30 17.17
CA GLY A 162 20.69 -7.73 17.32
C GLY A 162 21.26 -8.59 16.18
N TRP A 163 21.57 -7.98 15.03
CA TRP A 163 22.08 -8.71 13.86
C TRP A 163 23.37 -9.50 14.15
N ASN A 164 24.27 -8.91 14.92
CA ASN A 164 25.48 -9.54 15.43
C ASN A 164 25.49 -9.63 16.97
N GLY A 165 24.30 -9.49 17.58
CA GLY A 165 24.08 -9.53 19.01
C GLY A 165 23.99 -10.95 19.60
N LYS A 166 23.08 -11.11 20.60
CA LYS A 166 22.86 -12.39 21.27
C LYS A 166 22.47 -13.49 20.30
N ALA A 167 22.82 -14.73 20.61
CA ALA A 167 22.60 -15.88 19.71
C ALA A 167 21.13 -16.06 19.28
N ASP A 168 20.20 -15.88 20.21
CA ASP A 168 18.76 -15.98 19.97
C ASP A 168 18.23 -14.84 19.06
N GLU A 169 18.69 -13.59 19.29
CA GLU A 169 18.34 -12.44 18.45
C GLU A 169 18.90 -12.59 17.04
N ARG A 170 20.15 -13.00 16.92
CA ARG A 170 20.80 -13.25 15.65
C ARG A 170 20.06 -14.34 14.86
N ALA A 171 19.74 -15.46 15.50
CA ALA A 171 19.01 -16.56 14.87
C ALA A 171 17.61 -16.11 14.40
N PHE A 172 16.88 -15.37 15.24
CA PHE A 172 15.59 -14.77 14.92
C PHE A 172 15.69 -13.85 13.70
N LEU A 173 16.60 -12.86 13.73
CA LEU A 173 16.72 -11.87 12.66
C LEU A 173 17.17 -12.50 11.33
N ARG A 174 18.13 -13.44 11.36
CA ARG A 174 18.54 -14.18 10.15
C ARG A 174 17.38 -15.00 9.56
N ARG A 175 16.56 -15.63 10.43
CA ARG A 175 15.37 -16.34 9.98
C ARG A 175 14.34 -15.41 9.32
N LEU A 176 14.12 -14.23 9.91
CA LEU A 176 13.22 -13.22 9.32
C LEU A 176 13.73 -12.70 7.98
N HIS A 177 15.01 -12.43 7.85
CA HIS A 177 15.63 -12.00 6.61
C HIS A 177 15.45 -13.04 5.50
N GLN A 178 15.74 -14.32 5.78
CA GLN A 178 15.50 -15.42 4.83
C GLN A 178 14.03 -15.53 4.39
N SER A 179 13.10 -15.33 5.31
CA SER A 179 11.67 -15.33 5.01
C SER A 179 11.26 -14.12 4.17
N ALA A 180 11.84 -12.94 4.45
CA ALA A 180 11.61 -11.74 3.69
C ALA A 180 12.08 -11.89 2.24
N CYS A 181 13.26 -12.45 2.00
CA CYS A 181 13.80 -12.72 0.65
C CYS A 181 12.88 -13.61 -0.23
N LYS A 182 12.01 -14.40 0.39
CA LYS A 182 11.03 -15.22 -0.34
C LYS A 182 9.74 -14.47 -0.72
N ARG A 183 9.51 -13.29 -0.16
CA ARG A 183 8.25 -12.54 -0.29
C ARG A 183 8.42 -11.17 -0.95
N PHE A 184 9.59 -10.56 -0.80
CA PHE A 184 9.89 -9.23 -1.31
C PHE A 184 10.97 -9.32 -2.38
N GLY A 185 10.94 -8.40 -3.36
CA GLY A 185 11.87 -8.41 -4.50
C GLY A 185 13.30 -8.11 -4.07
N THR A 186 13.51 -7.11 -3.21
CA THR A 186 14.82 -6.75 -2.66
C THR A 186 14.72 -6.65 -1.15
N VAL A 187 15.66 -7.29 -0.47
CA VAL A 187 15.75 -7.24 1.00
C VAL A 187 17.20 -6.96 1.38
N LEU A 188 17.39 -5.88 2.15
CA LEU A 188 18.70 -5.49 2.66
C LEU A 188 18.74 -5.76 4.14
N GLY A 189 19.88 -6.23 4.62
CA GLY A 189 20.16 -6.41 6.02
C GLY A 189 21.31 -5.49 6.49
N PRO A 190 21.66 -5.49 7.77
CA PRO A 190 22.74 -4.65 8.30
C PRO A 190 24.13 -4.92 7.71
N ASP A 191 24.34 -6.04 7.03
CA ASP A 191 25.61 -6.37 6.35
C ASP A 191 25.71 -5.76 4.93
N TYR A 192 24.71 -5.01 4.49
CA TYR A 192 24.67 -4.36 3.17
C TYR A 192 25.43 -3.03 3.18
#